data_ee1a76d507f1d1ed62285c1a2027e3cc
#
_entry.id   ee1a76d507f1d1ed62285c1a2027e3cc
#
_cell.length_a   1.000
_cell.length_b   1.000
_cell.length_c   1.000
_cell.angle_alpha   90.00
_cell.angle_beta   90.00
_cell.angle_gamma   90.00
#
_symmetry.space_group_name_H-M   'P 1'
#
loop_
_entity.id
_entity.type
_entity.pdbx_description
1 polymer ?
#
loop_
_entity_poly.entity_id
_entity_poly.type
_entity_poly.pdbx_seq_one_letter_code
_entity_poly.pdbx_strand_id
1 'polypeptide(L)'
;MHSSIRGDSLKSFTIPIFPREIPKKMSDEIREAVPCDFTKFRFKRILNDDAHAKVVYIEGLFEGDDPAVVILEKVPFEEQQCAEILTESGAGSHAETFRNDIYSGYRIQPEKKLNEIKATVIYPATPKHIEKYSRQEFHYVRETADIYREKVAPFLEKNSFSLQWVYNVLDRKKEEENILFEDKDEKLGFMLCKDMKWDMKSNADLHALVIAHDRTLHSIRDLRREHIPLLENIREKSITLIEEKFGLGEDKLLMYFHYPPSYYQLHVHIVALTFENPPGGGCQRGHLLDTVKSNLEICSDFYDRATLSYTVRHSDPLRDVFFPEKTDDEKSIIDPTRQC
;
A
#
# COMPACT_ATOMS: atom_id res chain seq x y z
N MET A 1 15.12 -37.55 37.78
CA MET A 1 15.32 -37.61 36.31
C MET A 1 14.55 -36.49 35.68
N HIS A 2 15.21 -35.40 35.34
CA HIS A 2 14.63 -34.21 34.68
C HIS A 2 14.73 -34.43 33.18
N SER A 3 13.60 -34.42 32.47
CA SER A 3 13.60 -34.30 31.03
C SER A 3 13.16 -32.87 30.65
N SER A 4 14.14 -32.15 30.16
CA SER A 4 14.01 -30.80 29.61
C SER A 4 13.32 -30.90 28.24
N ILE A 5 12.15 -30.29 28.09
CA ILE A 5 11.51 -30.06 26.79
C ILE A 5 12.00 -28.70 26.29
N ARG A 6 12.80 -28.71 25.22
CA ARG A 6 13.24 -27.49 24.50
C ARG A 6 12.06 -26.88 23.76
N GLY A 7 11.74 -25.66 24.12
CA GLY A 7 10.78 -24.87 23.38
C GLY A 7 11.38 -24.40 22.06
N ASP A 8 10.74 -24.77 20.94
CA ASP A 8 11.04 -24.23 19.63
C ASP A 8 10.59 -22.78 19.55
N SER A 9 11.55 -21.93 19.25
CA SER A 9 11.40 -20.50 19.06
C SER A 9 10.56 -20.23 17.81
N LEU A 10 9.30 -19.87 17.98
CA LEU A 10 8.45 -19.30 16.94
C LEU A 10 9.03 -17.95 16.48
N LYS A 11 9.62 -17.95 15.29
CA LYS A 11 10.12 -16.74 14.64
C LYS A 11 8.94 -15.83 14.31
N SER A 12 8.85 -14.69 14.99
CA SER A 12 7.91 -13.64 14.72
C SER A 12 8.12 -13.09 13.30
N PHE A 13 7.16 -13.30 12.42
CA PHE A 13 7.10 -12.64 11.10
C PHE A 13 6.60 -11.21 11.30
N THR A 14 7.52 -10.29 11.51
CA THR A 14 7.24 -8.86 11.45
C THR A 14 7.34 -8.44 10.00
N ILE A 15 6.22 -8.05 9.38
CA ILE A 15 6.24 -7.34 8.10
C ILE A 15 6.78 -5.93 8.40
N PRO A 16 7.97 -5.56 7.96
CA PRO A 16 8.47 -4.22 8.18
C PRO A 16 7.77 -3.28 7.21
N ILE A 17 6.82 -2.51 7.71
CA ILE A 17 6.19 -1.41 6.97
C ILE A 17 7.15 -0.23 6.82
N PHE A 18 8.25 -0.21 7.57
CA PHE A 18 9.27 0.84 7.53
C PHE A 18 10.67 0.26 7.25
N PRO A 19 11.47 0.91 6.39
CA PRO A 19 12.88 0.58 6.30
C PRO A 19 13.54 0.89 7.65
N ARG A 20 14.10 -0.11 8.33
CA ARG A 20 15.03 0.12 9.43
C ARG A 20 16.19 0.95 8.87
N GLU A 21 16.55 2.03 9.55
CA GLU A 21 17.79 2.76 9.25
C GLU A 21 18.94 1.76 9.19
N ILE A 22 19.60 1.71 8.04
CA ILE A 22 20.82 0.93 7.87
C ILE A 22 21.90 1.65 8.69
N PRO A 23 22.60 0.99 9.61
CA PRO A 23 23.69 1.62 10.36
C PRO A 23 24.66 2.27 9.39
N LYS A 24 25.08 3.52 9.64
CA LYS A 24 25.98 4.29 8.77
C LYS A 24 27.22 3.51 8.30
N LYS A 25 27.76 2.64 9.12
CA LYS A 25 28.90 1.77 8.78
C LYS A 25 28.58 0.72 7.70
N MET A 26 27.33 0.20 7.67
CA MET A 26 26.88 -0.74 6.62
C MET A 26 26.56 -0.05 5.29
N SER A 27 26.22 1.26 5.31
CA SER A 27 25.91 2.02 4.10
C SER A 27 27.13 2.27 3.21
N ASP A 28 28.32 2.38 3.79
CA ASP A 28 29.55 2.67 3.05
C ASP A 28 30.13 1.40 2.41
N GLU A 29 30.08 0.24 3.08
CA GLU A 29 30.47 -1.05 2.50
C GLU A 29 29.50 -1.52 1.39
N ILE A 30 28.19 -1.21 1.50
CA ILE A 30 27.21 -1.53 0.45
C ILE A 30 27.38 -0.63 -0.78
N ARG A 31 27.85 0.62 -0.64
CA ARG A 31 28.06 1.53 -1.78
C ARG A 31 29.12 1.05 -2.78
N GLU A 32 30.10 0.26 -2.33
CA GLU A 32 31.14 -0.30 -3.21
C GLU A 32 30.67 -1.56 -3.96
N ALA A 33 29.55 -2.19 -3.57
CA ALA A 33 29.15 -3.51 -4.06
C ALA A 33 28.05 -3.52 -5.14
N VAL A 34 27.44 -2.36 -5.49
CA VAL A 34 26.38 -2.32 -6.51
C VAL A 34 27.02 -2.31 -7.89
N PRO A 35 26.83 -3.36 -8.72
CA PRO A 35 27.36 -3.38 -10.07
C PRO A 35 26.70 -2.27 -10.91
N CYS A 36 27.49 -1.35 -11.45
CA CYS A 36 27.02 -0.34 -12.39
C CYS A 36 27.00 -0.83 -13.85
N ASP A 37 27.53 -2.02 -14.10
CA ASP A 37 27.69 -2.58 -15.44
C ASP A 37 26.53 -3.53 -15.77
N PHE A 38 25.49 -2.99 -16.43
CA PHE A 38 24.34 -3.79 -16.86
C PHE A 38 24.68 -4.84 -17.91
N THR A 39 25.84 -4.76 -18.58
CA THR A 39 26.26 -5.80 -19.56
C THR A 39 26.55 -7.13 -18.88
N LYS A 40 26.80 -7.12 -17.58
CA LYS A 40 27.04 -8.31 -16.75
C LYS A 40 25.76 -8.86 -16.11
N PHE A 41 24.63 -8.19 -16.30
CA PHE A 41 23.34 -8.66 -15.78
C PHE A 41 22.79 -9.79 -16.68
N ARG A 42 22.52 -10.94 -16.07
CA ARG A 42 21.87 -12.07 -16.71
C ARG A 42 20.40 -12.10 -16.34
N PHE A 43 19.55 -11.77 -17.31
CA PHE A 43 18.08 -11.85 -17.14
C PHE A 43 17.64 -13.27 -16.82
N LYS A 44 16.75 -13.42 -15.83
CA LYS A 44 16.14 -14.69 -15.46
C LYS A 44 14.65 -14.72 -15.80
N ARG A 45 13.89 -13.78 -15.28
CA ARG A 45 12.44 -13.65 -15.55
C ARG A 45 11.90 -12.27 -15.17
N ILE A 46 10.72 -11.94 -15.68
CA ILE A 46 9.92 -10.83 -15.19
C ILE A 46 9.19 -11.29 -13.92
N LEU A 47 9.35 -10.55 -12.82
CA LEU A 47 8.63 -10.77 -11.57
C LEU A 47 7.23 -10.19 -11.64
N ASN A 48 7.12 -8.97 -12.18
CA ASN A 48 5.87 -8.25 -12.34
C ASN A 48 6.04 -7.16 -13.40
N ASP A 49 4.94 -6.76 -14.03
CA ASP A 49 4.87 -5.63 -14.95
C ASP A 49 3.60 -4.83 -14.68
N ASP A 50 3.72 -3.50 -14.72
CA ASP A 50 2.61 -2.58 -14.69
C ASP A 50 2.59 -1.78 -16.00
N ALA A 51 1.69 -2.17 -16.90
CA ALA A 51 1.57 -1.55 -18.20
C ALA A 51 1.05 -0.09 -18.12
N HIS A 52 0.31 0.27 -17.08
CA HIS A 52 -0.20 1.63 -16.86
C HIS A 52 0.90 2.54 -16.33
N ALA A 53 1.58 2.12 -15.27
CA ALA A 53 2.71 2.84 -14.69
C ALA A 53 3.99 2.77 -15.55
N LYS A 54 4.01 1.92 -16.60
CA LYS A 54 5.18 1.70 -17.45
C LYS A 54 6.42 1.22 -16.70
N VAL A 55 6.20 0.36 -15.71
CA VAL A 55 7.23 -0.22 -14.85
C VAL A 55 7.29 -1.72 -15.06
N VAL A 56 8.52 -2.28 -15.04
CA VAL A 56 8.74 -3.73 -15.04
C VAL A 56 9.76 -4.11 -13.97
N TYR A 57 9.49 -5.20 -13.26
CA TYR A 57 10.32 -5.75 -12.21
C TYR A 57 10.95 -7.05 -12.70
N ILE A 58 12.27 -7.13 -12.67
CA ILE A 58 13.05 -8.19 -13.32
C ILE A 58 13.91 -8.88 -12.27
N GLU A 59 13.84 -10.21 -12.18
CA GLU A 59 14.83 -11.04 -11.48
C GLU A 59 15.96 -11.41 -12.43
N GLY A 60 17.17 -11.32 -11.95
CA GLY A 60 18.36 -11.75 -12.67
C GLY A 60 19.52 -11.97 -11.73
N LEU A 61 20.70 -12.14 -12.33
CA LEU A 61 21.94 -12.40 -11.61
C LEU A 61 23.02 -11.45 -12.13
N PHE A 62 23.86 -10.94 -11.24
CA PHE A 62 25.12 -10.30 -11.61
C PHE A 62 26.30 -11.29 -11.49
N GLU A 63 27.53 -10.81 -11.67
CA GLU A 63 28.73 -11.60 -11.49
C GLU A 63 28.71 -12.32 -10.12
N GLY A 64 29.10 -13.62 -10.12
CA GLY A 64 29.13 -14.42 -8.89
C GLY A 64 27.83 -15.15 -8.57
N ASP A 65 26.84 -15.11 -9.47
CA ASP A 65 25.53 -15.77 -9.31
C ASP A 65 24.64 -15.22 -8.18
N ASP A 66 24.97 -14.03 -7.66
CA ASP A 66 24.13 -13.37 -6.66
C ASP A 66 22.85 -12.84 -7.28
N PRO A 67 21.68 -13.10 -6.63
CA PRO A 67 20.40 -12.63 -7.14
C PRO A 67 20.30 -11.11 -7.10
N ALA A 68 19.64 -10.55 -8.11
CA ALA A 68 19.32 -9.14 -8.17
C ALA A 68 17.88 -8.91 -8.64
N VAL A 69 17.29 -7.78 -8.22
CA VAL A 69 16.07 -7.25 -8.78
C VAL A 69 16.40 -5.94 -9.48
N VAL A 70 16.05 -5.84 -10.75
CA VAL A 70 16.15 -4.61 -11.54
C VAL A 70 14.74 -4.10 -11.84
N ILE A 71 14.49 -2.85 -11.50
CA ILE A 71 13.24 -2.14 -11.77
C ILE A 71 13.52 -1.18 -12.90
N LEU A 72 12.83 -1.34 -14.04
CA LEU A 72 12.89 -0.42 -15.16
C LEU A 72 11.59 0.37 -15.25
N GLU A 73 11.71 1.69 -15.28
CA GLU A 73 10.61 2.64 -15.22
C GLU A 73 10.76 3.66 -16.33
N LYS A 74 9.69 3.94 -17.09
CA LYS A 74 9.70 5.04 -18.05
C LYS A 74 9.73 6.37 -17.32
N VAL A 75 10.63 7.23 -17.74
CA VAL A 75 10.69 8.60 -17.20
C VAL A 75 9.47 9.38 -17.68
N PRO A 76 8.81 10.17 -16.83
CA PRO A 76 7.73 11.06 -17.23
C PRO A 76 8.17 12.05 -18.30
N PHE A 77 7.26 12.45 -19.15
CA PHE A 77 7.52 13.48 -20.16
C PHE A 77 7.73 14.84 -19.49
N GLU A 78 8.79 15.53 -19.87
CA GLU A 78 9.02 16.94 -19.57
C GLU A 78 8.51 17.83 -20.72
N GLU A 79 8.08 19.05 -20.41
CA GLU A 79 7.53 19.98 -21.41
C GLU A 79 8.48 20.19 -22.59
N GLN A 80 9.76 20.39 -22.30
CA GLN A 80 10.78 20.59 -23.32
C GLN A 80 10.98 19.33 -24.20
N GLN A 81 10.93 18.14 -23.61
CA GLN A 81 10.99 16.87 -24.34
C GLN A 81 9.75 16.68 -25.23
N CYS A 82 8.56 17.05 -24.76
CA CYS A 82 7.34 17.00 -25.58
C CYS A 82 7.46 17.87 -26.82
N ALA A 83 7.97 19.11 -26.66
CA ALA A 83 8.17 20.02 -27.77
C ALA A 83 9.20 19.46 -28.78
N GLU A 84 10.28 18.84 -28.31
CA GLU A 84 11.31 18.27 -29.17
C GLU A 84 10.83 17.02 -29.92
N ILE A 85 10.10 16.10 -29.24
CA ILE A 85 9.56 14.86 -29.85
C ILE A 85 8.63 15.19 -31.01
N LEU A 86 7.89 16.28 -30.96
CA LEU A 86 6.92 16.67 -31.98
C LEU A 86 7.57 17.45 -33.16
N THR A 87 8.89 17.56 -33.20
CA THR A 87 9.63 18.11 -34.35
C THR A 87 9.95 17.01 -35.38
N GLU A 88 10.29 17.40 -36.62
CA GLU A 88 10.71 16.47 -37.67
C GLU A 88 11.93 15.65 -37.28
N SER A 89 12.89 16.25 -36.58
CA SER A 89 14.10 15.56 -36.10
C SER A 89 13.83 14.70 -34.86
N GLY A 90 13.00 15.14 -33.92
CA GLY A 90 12.74 14.44 -32.66
C GLY A 90 11.79 13.27 -32.81
N ALA A 91 10.85 13.32 -33.74
CA ALA A 91 9.88 12.25 -33.98
C ALA A 91 10.52 10.96 -34.49
N GLY A 92 11.72 11.02 -35.10
CA GLY A 92 12.36 9.85 -35.69
C GLY A 92 11.44 9.16 -36.71
N SER A 93 11.28 7.84 -36.58
CA SER A 93 10.30 7.13 -37.43
C SER A 93 8.92 7.13 -36.79
N HIS A 94 7.89 7.28 -37.58
CA HIS A 94 6.50 7.19 -37.14
C HIS A 94 5.63 6.38 -38.11
N ALA A 95 4.60 5.73 -37.59
CA ALA A 95 3.64 4.96 -38.36
C ALA A 95 2.23 5.19 -37.82
N GLU A 96 1.28 5.46 -38.73
CA GLU A 96 -0.13 5.52 -38.39
C GLU A 96 -0.64 4.15 -37.97
N THR A 97 -1.37 4.06 -36.86
CA THR A 97 -1.93 2.82 -36.32
C THR A 97 -3.43 2.73 -36.53
N PHE A 98 -4.12 3.85 -36.49
CA PHE A 98 -5.55 3.94 -36.81
C PHE A 98 -5.92 5.36 -37.21
N ARG A 99 -7.05 5.47 -37.94
CA ARG A 99 -7.71 6.74 -38.22
C ARG A 99 -9.22 6.56 -38.11
N ASN A 100 -9.86 7.46 -37.39
CA ASN A 100 -11.31 7.49 -37.21
C ASN A 100 -11.78 8.95 -37.06
N ASP A 101 -12.42 9.48 -38.13
CA ASP A 101 -12.84 10.86 -38.22
C ASP A 101 -11.69 11.84 -37.92
N ILE A 102 -11.83 12.66 -36.89
CA ILE A 102 -10.79 13.61 -36.41
C ILE A 102 -9.68 12.97 -35.58
N TYR A 103 -9.81 11.69 -35.19
CA TYR A 103 -8.84 10.99 -34.38
C TYR A 103 -7.89 10.16 -35.21
N SER A 104 -6.59 10.31 -35.00
CA SER A 104 -5.57 9.47 -35.63
C SER A 104 -4.55 9.04 -34.57
N GLY A 105 -4.20 7.77 -34.58
CA GLY A 105 -3.17 7.20 -33.70
C GLY A 105 -1.86 6.96 -34.45
N TYR A 106 -0.75 7.22 -33.79
CA TYR A 106 0.58 7.02 -34.35
C TYR A 106 1.48 6.27 -33.37
N ARG A 107 2.37 5.45 -33.89
CA ARG A 107 3.56 4.98 -33.17
C ARG A 107 4.74 5.86 -33.56
N ILE A 108 5.39 6.42 -32.57
CA ILE A 108 6.57 7.27 -32.72
C ILE A 108 7.76 6.54 -32.07
N GLN A 109 8.88 6.48 -32.77
CA GLN A 109 10.17 6.01 -32.23
C GLN A 109 11.09 7.22 -32.12
N PRO A 110 11.06 7.96 -30.99
CA PRO A 110 11.84 9.16 -30.82
C PRO A 110 13.33 8.84 -30.77
N GLU A 111 14.18 9.86 -30.95
CA GLU A 111 15.62 9.73 -30.77
C GLU A 111 15.96 9.13 -29.38
N LYS A 112 17.08 8.42 -29.28
CA LYS A 112 17.49 7.71 -28.06
C LYS A 112 17.54 8.61 -26.83
N LYS A 113 17.97 9.88 -26.97
CA LYS A 113 18.04 10.85 -25.87
C LYS A 113 16.68 11.23 -25.29
N LEU A 114 15.58 11.04 -26.05
CA LEU A 114 14.20 11.36 -25.66
C LEU A 114 13.43 10.12 -25.16
N ASN A 115 14.11 8.99 -24.99
CA ASN A 115 13.52 7.73 -24.59
C ASN A 115 14.24 7.14 -23.35
N GLU A 116 14.44 7.97 -22.34
CA GLU A 116 15.13 7.59 -21.12
C GLU A 116 14.33 6.56 -20.30
N ILE A 117 15.08 5.68 -19.63
CA ILE A 117 14.55 4.69 -18.69
C ILE A 117 15.32 4.82 -17.38
N LYS A 118 14.59 5.04 -16.29
CA LYS A 118 15.15 4.96 -14.95
C LYS A 118 15.31 3.49 -14.56
N ALA A 119 16.49 3.12 -14.08
CA ALA A 119 16.77 1.80 -13.56
C ALA A 119 17.12 1.85 -12.08
N THR A 120 16.42 1.04 -11.27
CA THR A 120 16.76 0.85 -9.85
C THR A 120 17.23 -0.58 -9.66
N VAL A 121 18.39 -0.76 -9.04
CA VAL A 121 19.00 -2.07 -8.79
C VAL A 121 18.97 -2.38 -7.30
N ILE A 122 18.48 -3.58 -6.97
CA ILE A 122 18.51 -4.16 -5.63
C ILE A 122 19.46 -5.34 -5.68
N TYR A 123 20.63 -5.19 -5.06
CA TYR A 123 21.71 -6.17 -5.09
C TYR A 123 22.55 -6.16 -3.80
N PRO A 124 22.85 -7.31 -3.20
CA PRO A 124 22.27 -8.62 -3.51
C PRO A 124 20.79 -8.68 -3.08
N ALA A 125 19.94 -9.28 -3.91
CA ALA A 125 18.53 -9.44 -3.59
C ALA A 125 18.28 -10.67 -2.72
N THR A 126 17.52 -10.53 -1.66
CA THR A 126 17.07 -11.65 -0.82
C THR A 126 15.77 -12.25 -1.36
N PRO A 127 15.38 -13.48 -0.95
CA PRO A 127 14.08 -14.05 -1.28
C PRO A 127 12.91 -13.12 -0.97
N LYS A 128 12.98 -12.35 0.13
CA LYS A 128 11.97 -11.35 0.50
C LYS A 128 11.86 -10.21 -0.52
N HIS A 129 12.97 -9.78 -1.12
CA HIS A 129 12.95 -8.78 -2.18
C HIS A 129 12.27 -9.34 -3.44
N ILE A 130 12.60 -10.58 -3.81
CA ILE A 130 12.01 -11.24 -4.98
C ILE A 130 10.49 -11.41 -4.78
N GLU A 131 10.06 -11.91 -3.61
CA GLU A 131 8.65 -12.03 -3.24
C GLU A 131 7.92 -10.69 -3.27
N LYS A 132 8.50 -9.64 -2.68
CA LYS A 132 7.93 -8.29 -2.64
C LYS A 132 7.62 -7.74 -4.02
N TYR A 133 8.49 -7.98 -5.00
CA TYR A 133 8.35 -7.47 -6.37
C TYR A 133 7.72 -8.46 -7.33
N SER A 134 7.43 -9.70 -6.91
CA SER A 134 6.67 -10.66 -7.70
C SER A 134 5.21 -10.26 -7.82
N ARG A 135 4.59 -10.63 -8.94
CA ARG A 135 3.15 -10.45 -9.14
C ARG A 135 2.41 -11.19 -8.04
N GLN A 136 1.57 -10.46 -7.33
CA GLN A 136 0.74 -11.02 -6.29
C GLN A 136 -0.63 -11.37 -6.87
N GLU A 137 -1.10 -12.56 -6.59
CA GLU A 137 -2.51 -12.91 -6.80
C GLU A 137 -3.35 -12.23 -5.72
N PHE A 138 -4.54 -11.80 -6.12
CA PHE A 138 -5.53 -11.21 -5.21
C PHE A 138 -6.77 -12.08 -5.18
N HIS A 139 -7.32 -12.25 -3.99
CA HIS A 139 -8.57 -12.94 -3.77
C HIS A 139 -9.63 -11.94 -3.33
N TYR A 140 -10.80 -12.00 -3.96
CA TYR A 140 -11.94 -11.19 -3.55
C TYR A 140 -12.66 -11.87 -2.38
N VAL A 141 -12.82 -11.12 -1.30
CA VAL A 141 -13.45 -11.58 -0.06
C VAL A 141 -14.79 -10.87 0.13
N ARG A 142 -15.77 -11.60 0.58
CA ARG A 142 -17.05 -11.10 1.10
C ARG A 142 -17.15 -11.48 2.56
N GLU A 143 -16.75 -10.58 3.43
CA GLU A 143 -16.76 -10.77 4.88
C GLU A 143 -18.14 -10.39 5.43
N THR A 144 -18.97 -11.37 5.74
CA THR A 144 -20.23 -11.13 6.47
C THR A 144 -19.93 -10.87 7.95
N ALA A 145 -20.91 -10.32 8.67
CA ALA A 145 -20.82 -10.12 10.11
C ALA A 145 -20.46 -11.41 10.88
N ASP A 146 -21.06 -12.54 10.47
CA ASP A 146 -20.81 -13.83 11.12
C ASP A 146 -19.40 -14.33 10.85
N ILE A 147 -18.94 -14.25 9.58
CA ILE A 147 -17.54 -14.60 9.25
C ILE A 147 -16.56 -13.74 10.03
N TYR A 148 -16.84 -12.42 10.18
CA TYR A 148 -16.00 -11.54 10.98
C TYR A 148 -15.92 -12.03 12.43
N ARG A 149 -17.07 -12.24 13.09
CA ARG A 149 -17.12 -12.65 14.52
C ARG A 149 -16.54 -14.04 14.76
N GLU A 150 -16.83 -14.99 13.88
CA GLU A 150 -16.48 -16.39 14.09
C GLU A 150 -15.04 -16.73 13.66
N LYS A 151 -14.51 -16.02 12.67
CA LYS A 151 -13.22 -16.37 12.04
C LYS A 151 -12.20 -15.24 12.08
N VAL A 152 -12.60 -14.03 11.61
CA VAL A 152 -11.64 -12.94 11.43
C VAL A 152 -11.22 -12.35 12.77
N ALA A 153 -12.16 -12.01 13.65
CA ALA A 153 -11.84 -11.43 14.95
C ALA A 153 -10.97 -12.36 15.81
N PRO A 154 -11.26 -13.67 15.95
CA PRO A 154 -10.38 -14.61 16.66
C PRO A 154 -9.00 -14.77 15.99
N PHE A 155 -8.94 -14.70 14.65
CA PHE A 155 -7.66 -14.71 13.94
C PHE A 155 -6.82 -13.47 14.28
N LEU A 156 -7.43 -12.29 14.30
CA LEU A 156 -6.75 -11.03 14.65
C LEU A 156 -6.26 -11.04 16.10
N GLU A 157 -7.06 -11.51 17.04
CA GLU A 157 -6.68 -11.64 18.45
C GLU A 157 -5.46 -12.56 18.62
N LYS A 158 -5.48 -13.71 17.94
CA LYS A 158 -4.38 -14.69 18.00
C LYS A 158 -3.10 -14.19 17.35
N ASN A 159 -3.23 -13.42 16.27
CA ASN A 159 -2.12 -12.88 15.50
C ASN A 159 -1.92 -11.39 15.77
N SER A 160 -2.23 -10.92 16.99
CA SER A 160 -2.15 -9.51 17.36
C SER A 160 -0.82 -8.91 16.91
N PHE A 161 -0.87 -8.16 15.82
CA PHE A 161 0.29 -7.41 15.33
C PHE A 161 0.65 -6.38 16.40
N SER A 162 1.93 -6.28 16.72
CA SER A 162 2.39 -5.31 17.70
C SER A 162 2.01 -3.89 17.27
N LEU A 163 1.03 -3.31 17.97
CA LEU A 163 0.66 -1.89 17.84
C LEU A 163 1.60 -0.96 18.60
N GLN A 164 2.70 -1.50 19.14
CA GLN A 164 3.61 -0.75 19.98
C GLN A 164 4.17 0.51 19.30
N TRP A 165 4.40 0.45 17.98
CA TRP A 165 4.86 1.61 17.25
C TRP A 165 3.78 2.70 17.15
N VAL A 166 2.50 2.32 16.93
CA VAL A 166 1.37 3.26 16.92
C VAL A 166 1.21 3.93 18.27
N TYR A 167 1.27 3.12 19.34
CA TYR A 167 1.20 3.66 20.70
C TYR A 167 2.41 4.50 21.05
N ASN A 168 3.59 4.21 20.54
CA ASN A 168 4.76 5.07 20.69
C ASN A 168 4.58 6.43 19.98
N VAL A 169 3.89 6.48 18.84
CA VAL A 169 3.53 7.72 18.17
C VAL A 169 2.49 8.48 19.00
N LEU A 170 1.39 7.82 19.40
CA LEU A 170 0.34 8.43 20.24
C LEU A 170 0.87 8.92 21.60
N ASP A 171 1.84 8.22 22.18
CA ASP A 171 2.52 8.59 23.42
C ASP A 171 3.67 9.60 23.22
N ARG A 172 3.88 10.11 21.99
CA ARG A 172 4.98 11.02 21.59
C ARG A 172 6.39 10.48 21.92
N LYS A 173 6.58 9.17 21.89
CA LYS A 173 7.87 8.54 22.15
C LYS A 173 8.72 8.41 20.88
N LYS A 174 8.09 8.50 19.71
CA LYS A 174 8.73 8.42 18.38
C LYS A 174 7.98 9.28 17.36
N GLU A 175 8.68 9.69 16.32
CA GLU A 175 8.15 10.40 15.13
C GLU A 175 7.44 11.74 15.47
N GLU A 176 7.91 12.43 16.53
CA GLU A 176 7.32 13.70 16.96
C GLU A 176 7.41 14.77 15.85
N GLU A 177 8.42 14.69 15.00
CA GLU A 177 8.60 15.55 13.82
C GLU A 177 7.53 15.37 12.73
N ASN A 178 6.81 14.26 12.76
CA ASN A 178 5.73 13.98 11.81
C ASN A 178 4.36 14.47 12.30
N ILE A 179 4.24 14.88 13.56
CA ILE A 179 2.99 15.32 14.16
C ILE A 179 2.66 16.74 13.68
N LEU A 180 1.54 16.89 13.00
CA LEU A 180 1.00 18.17 12.53
C LEU A 180 0.09 18.82 13.57
N PHE A 181 -0.68 18.00 14.29
CA PHE A 181 -1.65 18.44 15.29
C PHE A 181 -2.06 17.29 16.22
N GLU A 182 -2.49 17.62 17.44
CA GLU A 182 -3.06 16.69 18.38
C GLU A 182 -4.24 17.32 19.11
N ASP A 183 -5.37 16.63 19.11
CA ASP A 183 -6.47 16.85 20.05
C ASP A 183 -6.39 15.78 21.14
N LYS A 184 -6.19 16.20 22.39
CA LYS A 184 -5.90 15.30 23.52
C LYS A 184 -7.11 14.70 24.22
N ASP A 185 -8.33 14.93 23.70
CA ASP A 185 -9.51 14.28 24.27
C ASP A 185 -9.39 12.77 24.12
N GLU A 186 -9.68 12.02 25.17
CA GLU A 186 -9.49 10.56 25.17
C GLU A 186 -10.49 9.82 24.26
N LYS A 187 -11.67 10.39 24.05
CA LYS A 187 -12.76 9.77 23.28
C LYS A 187 -12.99 10.41 21.92
N LEU A 188 -12.90 11.72 21.85
CA LEU A 188 -13.15 12.50 20.64
C LEU A 188 -11.85 12.99 19.99
N GLY A 189 -10.72 12.82 20.66
CA GLY A 189 -9.44 13.33 20.21
C GLY A 189 -8.70 12.37 19.28
N PHE A 190 -7.72 12.97 18.63
CA PHE A 190 -6.91 12.27 17.63
C PHE A 190 -5.57 12.96 17.45
N MET A 191 -4.65 12.24 16.84
CA MET A 191 -3.36 12.76 16.35
C MET A 191 -3.39 12.84 14.84
N LEU A 192 -3.03 14.00 14.26
CA LEU A 192 -2.83 14.19 12.84
C LEU A 192 -1.34 14.21 12.55
N CYS A 193 -0.89 13.28 11.73
CA CYS A 193 0.51 13.15 11.31
C CYS A 193 0.63 13.27 9.80
N LYS A 194 1.78 13.74 9.31
CA LYS A 194 2.11 13.54 7.89
C LYS A 194 2.42 12.05 7.65
N ASP A 195 2.00 11.50 6.51
CA ASP A 195 2.47 10.17 6.10
C ASP A 195 3.97 10.22 5.76
N MET A 196 4.69 9.17 6.10
CA MET A 196 6.16 9.09 5.90
C MET A 196 6.59 9.22 4.44
N LYS A 197 5.69 8.92 3.49
CA LYS A 197 5.97 9.02 2.05
C LYS A 197 5.78 10.42 1.50
N TRP A 198 5.18 11.31 2.27
CA TRP A 198 4.98 12.70 1.87
C TRP A 198 6.12 13.56 2.42
N ASP A 199 6.94 14.12 1.52
CA ASP A 199 8.09 14.95 1.87
C ASP A 199 7.74 16.44 2.10
N MET A 200 6.45 16.80 2.04
CA MET A 200 5.90 18.14 2.20
C MET A 200 6.38 19.18 1.16
N LYS A 201 7.01 18.76 0.05
CA LYS A 201 7.45 19.68 -0.99
C LYS A 201 6.34 20.08 -1.95
N SER A 202 5.39 19.18 -2.17
CA SER A 202 4.25 19.40 -3.04
C SER A 202 2.94 19.18 -2.28
N ASN A 203 2.01 20.14 -2.42
CA ASN A 203 0.65 19.98 -1.91
C ASN A 203 -0.18 19.03 -2.80
N ALA A 204 0.23 18.81 -4.05
CA ALA A 204 -0.43 17.86 -4.93
C ALA A 204 -0.32 16.41 -4.44
N ASP A 205 0.75 16.12 -3.67
CA ASP A 205 1.03 14.82 -3.08
C ASP A 205 0.69 14.78 -1.58
N LEU A 206 -0.09 15.74 -1.08
CA LEU A 206 -0.46 15.77 0.33
C LEU A 206 -1.03 14.42 0.75
N HIS A 207 -0.43 13.84 1.78
CA HIS A 207 -0.88 12.63 2.42
C HIS A 207 -0.67 12.75 3.93
N ALA A 208 -1.75 12.85 4.65
CA ALA A 208 -1.77 12.88 6.11
C ALA A 208 -2.55 11.69 6.66
N LEU A 209 -2.29 11.37 7.92
CA LEU A 209 -2.89 10.26 8.64
C LEU A 209 -3.41 10.75 9.98
N VAL A 210 -4.69 10.52 10.23
CA VAL A 210 -5.32 10.72 11.54
C VAL A 210 -5.32 9.40 12.29
N ILE A 211 -4.92 9.39 13.55
CA ILE A 211 -4.99 8.23 14.45
C ILE A 211 -5.84 8.60 15.65
N ALA A 212 -6.94 7.89 15.88
CA ALA A 212 -7.81 8.13 17.02
C ALA A 212 -7.12 7.76 18.36
N HIS A 213 -7.35 8.56 19.42
CA HIS A 213 -6.82 8.25 20.75
C HIS A 213 -7.56 7.10 21.43
N ASP A 214 -8.84 6.91 21.14
CA ASP A 214 -9.60 5.80 21.69
C ASP A 214 -9.06 4.45 21.21
N ARG A 215 -8.33 3.78 22.11
CA ARG A 215 -7.65 2.50 21.83
C ARG A 215 -8.61 1.32 21.72
N THR A 216 -9.89 1.52 21.98
CA THR A 216 -10.93 0.49 21.82
C THR A 216 -11.43 0.41 20.38
N LEU A 217 -11.12 1.42 19.56
CA LEU A 217 -11.50 1.48 18.16
C LEU A 217 -10.36 0.94 17.29
N HIS A 218 -10.54 -0.25 16.72
CA HIS A 218 -9.53 -0.92 15.90
C HIS A 218 -9.74 -0.69 14.39
N SER A 219 -11.02 -0.64 13.96
CA SER A 219 -11.39 -0.48 12.56
C SER A 219 -12.79 0.12 12.42
N ILE A 220 -13.26 0.28 11.18
CA ILE A 220 -14.65 0.70 10.93
C ILE A 220 -15.68 -0.28 11.53
N ARG A 221 -15.31 -1.55 11.80
CA ARG A 221 -16.18 -2.54 12.45
C ARG A 221 -16.63 -2.14 13.85
N ASP A 222 -15.80 -1.37 14.55
CA ASP A 222 -16.08 -0.94 15.92
C ASP A 222 -16.95 0.33 15.96
N LEU A 223 -17.09 1.02 14.83
CA LEU A 223 -17.82 2.28 14.77
C LEU A 223 -19.33 2.07 14.98
N ARG A 224 -19.90 2.95 15.81
CA ARG A 224 -21.32 3.06 16.12
C ARG A 224 -21.75 4.52 15.99
N ARG A 225 -23.06 4.78 16.06
CA ARG A 225 -23.61 6.15 16.03
C ARG A 225 -22.98 7.08 17.06
N GLU A 226 -22.64 6.57 18.23
CA GLU A 226 -22.00 7.32 19.31
C GLU A 226 -20.61 7.86 18.94
N HIS A 227 -19.98 7.31 17.91
CA HIS A 227 -18.69 7.78 17.42
C HIS A 227 -18.79 8.86 16.33
N ILE A 228 -20.01 9.26 15.92
CA ILE A 228 -20.20 10.35 14.95
C ILE A 228 -19.51 11.64 15.41
N PRO A 229 -19.60 12.06 16.69
CA PRO A 229 -18.88 13.26 17.13
C PRO A 229 -17.36 13.19 16.97
N LEU A 230 -16.76 12.00 17.12
CA LEU A 230 -15.33 11.79 16.80
C LEU A 230 -15.06 12.02 15.31
N LEU A 231 -15.89 11.46 14.43
CA LEU A 231 -15.71 11.61 12.97
C LEU A 231 -15.86 13.06 12.52
N GLU A 232 -16.81 13.79 13.10
CA GLU A 232 -17.01 15.22 12.87
C GLU A 232 -15.81 16.04 13.36
N ASN A 233 -15.34 15.78 14.58
CA ASN A 233 -14.16 16.43 15.13
C ASN A 233 -12.92 16.20 14.28
N ILE A 234 -12.69 14.96 13.82
CA ILE A 234 -11.60 14.62 12.89
C ILE A 234 -11.73 15.45 11.62
N ARG A 235 -12.91 15.45 11.01
CA ARG A 235 -13.17 16.15 9.75
C ARG A 235 -12.91 17.65 9.87
N GLU A 236 -13.60 18.31 10.80
CA GLU A 236 -13.56 19.77 10.95
C GLU A 236 -12.15 20.27 11.28
N LYS A 237 -11.51 19.71 12.30
CA LYS A 237 -10.17 20.15 12.73
C LYS A 237 -9.09 19.85 11.70
N SER A 238 -9.18 18.71 11.03
CA SER A 238 -8.18 18.36 10.02
C SER A 238 -8.29 19.25 8.78
N ILE A 239 -9.51 19.54 8.31
CA ILE A 239 -9.73 20.45 7.17
C ILE A 239 -9.20 21.84 7.50
N THR A 240 -9.62 22.41 8.64
CA THR A 240 -9.18 23.74 9.08
C THR A 240 -7.65 23.82 9.15
N LEU A 241 -7.01 22.83 9.75
CA LEU A 241 -5.56 22.82 9.88
C LEU A 241 -4.83 22.69 8.52
N ILE A 242 -5.34 21.83 7.64
CA ILE A 242 -4.74 21.62 6.33
C ILE A 242 -4.91 22.87 5.47
N GLU A 243 -6.07 23.52 5.53
CA GLU A 243 -6.30 24.78 4.83
C GLU A 243 -5.37 25.90 5.34
N GLU A 244 -5.24 26.04 6.66
CA GLU A 244 -4.35 27.04 7.28
C GLU A 244 -2.87 26.80 6.93
N LYS A 245 -2.40 25.55 6.95
CA LYS A 245 -0.98 25.25 6.76
C LYS A 245 -0.57 25.09 5.29
N PHE A 246 -1.47 24.56 4.46
CA PHE A 246 -1.14 24.14 3.09
C PHE A 246 -2.01 24.82 2.02
N GLY A 247 -3.04 25.59 2.41
CA GLY A 247 -3.91 26.30 1.47
C GLY A 247 -4.83 25.36 0.67
N LEU A 248 -5.08 24.15 1.14
CA LEU A 248 -5.97 23.18 0.52
C LEU A 248 -7.31 23.15 1.27
N GLY A 249 -8.34 23.73 0.67
CA GLY A 249 -9.70 23.71 1.22
C GLY A 249 -10.34 22.31 1.13
N GLU A 250 -11.47 22.18 1.80
CA GLU A 250 -12.26 20.95 1.88
C GLU A 250 -12.53 20.31 0.52
N ASP A 251 -12.85 21.11 -0.50
CA ASP A 251 -13.15 20.68 -1.85
C ASP A 251 -11.95 20.08 -2.61
N LYS A 252 -10.77 20.11 -2.03
CA LYS A 252 -9.52 19.55 -2.57
C LYS A 252 -9.01 18.33 -1.82
N LEU A 253 -9.74 17.87 -0.81
CA LEU A 253 -9.30 16.79 0.08
C LEU A 253 -10.21 15.57 -0.04
N LEU A 254 -9.62 14.38 0.08
CA LEU A 254 -10.32 13.11 0.22
C LEU A 254 -9.98 12.53 1.58
N MET A 255 -10.99 12.21 2.39
CA MET A 255 -10.85 11.57 3.69
C MET A 255 -11.47 10.18 3.66
N TYR A 256 -10.71 9.15 4.00
CA TYR A 256 -11.19 7.77 3.92
C TYR A 256 -10.54 6.84 4.94
N PHE A 257 -11.28 5.81 5.29
CA PHE A 257 -10.75 4.60 5.94
C PHE A 257 -10.42 3.57 4.89
N HIS A 258 -9.47 2.68 5.15
CA HIS A 258 -9.36 1.46 4.36
C HIS A 258 -9.64 0.22 5.20
N TYR A 259 -10.28 -0.77 4.60
CA TYR A 259 -10.63 -2.02 5.26
C TYR A 259 -10.21 -3.22 4.39
N PRO A 260 -9.56 -4.27 4.95
CA PRO A 260 -8.97 -4.31 6.29
C PRO A 260 -7.86 -3.26 6.46
N PRO A 261 -7.67 -2.74 7.69
CA PRO A 261 -6.63 -1.76 7.93
C PRO A 261 -5.24 -2.42 7.93
N SER A 262 -4.19 -1.62 7.70
CA SER A 262 -2.80 -2.10 7.80
C SER A 262 -2.39 -2.40 9.24
N TYR A 263 -3.02 -1.76 10.19
CA TYR A 263 -2.90 -1.95 11.64
C TYR A 263 -4.22 -1.62 12.31
N TYR A 264 -4.53 -2.35 13.37
CA TYR A 264 -5.82 -2.31 14.03
C TYR A 264 -5.89 -1.28 15.18
N GLN A 265 -5.67 -0.03 14.82
CA GLN A 265 -6.04 1.19 15.54
C GLN A 265 -6.77 2.08 14.53
N LEU A 266 -7.94 2.62 14.91
CA LEU A 266 -8.76 3.43 14.02
C LEU A 266 -7.97 4.62 13.47
N HIS A 267 -7.89 4.70 12.15
CA HIS A 267 -7.17 5.77 11.46
C HIS A 267 -7.88 6.18 10.17
N VAL A 268 -7.71 7.46 9.82
CA VAL A 268 -8.27 8.07 8.60
C VAL A 268 -7.12 8.58 7.75
N HIS A 269 -7.13 8.25 6.48
CA HIS A 269 -6.25 8.86 5.49
C HIS A 269 -6.85 10.16 4.98
N ILE A 270 -6.03 11.18 4.83
CA ILE A 270 -6.38 12.46 4.21
C ILE A 270 -5.40 12.70 3.08
N VAL A 271 -5.91 12.82 1.87
CA VAL A 271 -5.08 13.04 0.68
C VAL A 271 -5.62 14.17 -0.17
N ALA A 272 -4.74 14.85 -0.89
CA ALA A 272 -5.17 15.77 -1.93
C ALA A 272 -5.86 15.00 -3.06
N LEU A 273 -6.89 15.56 -3.70
CA LEU A 273 -7.57 14.94 -4.84
C LEU A 273 -6.64 14.73 -6.05
N THR A 274 -5.53 15.47 -6.10
CA THR A 274 -4.49 15.31 -7.12
C THR A 274 -3.55 14.15 -6.86
N PHE A 275 -3.60 13.54 -5.67
CA PHE A 275 -2.78 12.37 -5.32
C PHE A 275 -3.32 11.13 -6.03
N GLU A 276 -2.62 10.68 -7.07
CA GLU A 276 -3.02 9.52 -7.85
C GLU A 276 -2.80 8.22 -7.06
N ASN A 277 -3.79 7.31 -7.10
CA ASN A 277 -3.73 5.98 -6.49
C ASN A 277 -3.34 5.96 -5.00
N PRO A 278 -4.09 6.67 -4.15
CA PRO A 278 -3.79 6.72 -2.72
C PRO A 278 -3.87 5.33 -2.09
N PRO A 279 -2.93 4.98 -1.18
CA PRO A 279 -2.85 3.66 -0.58
C PRO A 279 -4.15 3.25 0.12
N GLY A 280 -4.78 2.16 -0.34
CA GLY A 280 -6.05 1.67 0.22
C GLY A 280 -7.27 2.54 -0.10
N GLY A 281 -7.14 3.62 -0.88
CA GLY A 281 -8.23 4.52 -1.25
C GLY A 281 -9.09 4.03 -2.41
N GLY A 282 -8.67 2.99 -3.11
CA GLY A 282 -9.46 2.42 -4.22
C GLY A 282 -10.76 1.75 -3.75
N CYS A 283 -11.72 1.61 -4.67
CA CYS A 283 -13.05 1.03 -4.42
C CYS A 283 -13.05 -0.37 -3.79
N GLN A 284 -11.91 -1.05 -3.84
CA GLN A 284 -11.73 -2.38 -3.27
C GLN A 284 -11.55 -2.36 -1.73
N ARG A 285 -11.15 -1.24 -1.15
CA ARG A 285 -10.83 -1.13 0.28
C ARG A 285 -11.20 0.21 0.91
N GLY A 286 -11.40 1.25 0.10
CA GLY A 286 -11.64 2.62 0.57
C GLY A 286 -13.10 2.82 1.00
N HIS A 287 -13.30 3.46 2.17
CA HIS A 287 -14.59 3.88 2.70
C HIS A 287 -14.51 5.37 3.04
N LEU A 288 -15.19 6.22 2.27
CA LEU A 288 -15.17 7.66 2.50
C LEU A 288 -15.72 8.00 3.90
N LEU A 289 -15.06 8.91 4.60
CA LEU A 289 -15.44 9.31 5.96
C LEU A 289 -16.90 9.77 6.04
N ASP A 290 -17.35 10.60 5.10
CA ASP A 290 -18.73 11.10 5.07
C ASP A 290 -19.74 9.98 4.78
N THR A 291 -19.37 8.99 3.94
CA THR A 291 -20.21 7.81 3.73
C THR A 291 -20.28 6.94 4.97
N VAL A 292 -19.17 6.77 5.69
CA VAL A 292 -19.13 6.03 6.96
C VAL A 292 -20.03 6.70 7.97
N LYS A 293 -19.92 8.02 8.13
CA LYS A 293 -20.79 8.82 9.02
C LYS A 293 -22.27 8.65 8.66
N SER A 294 -22.61 8.83 7.38
CA SER A 294 -24.01 8.72 6.90
C SER A 294 -24.59 7.32 7.16
N ASN A 295 -23.81 6.26 6.94
CA ASN A 295 -24.25 4.90 7.25
C ASN A 295 -24.57 4.70 8.74
N LEU A 296 -23.78 5.32 9.64
CA LEU A 296 -24.02 5.26 11.07
C LEU A 296 -25.23 6.10 11.49
N GLU A 297 -25.54 7.19 10.82
CA GLU A 297 -26.77 7.98 11.01
C GLU A 297 -28.02 7.17 10.63
N ILE A 298 -27.94 6.40 9.54
CA ILE A 298 -29.03 5.54 9.07
C ILE A 298 -29.19 4.33 10.01
N CYS A 299 -28.09 3.64 10.33
CA CYS A 299 -28.10 2.43 11.15
C CYS A 299 -26.94 2.48 12.16
N SER A 300 -27.26 2.54 13.46
CA SER A 300 -26.30 2.75 14.54
C SER A 300 -25.17 1.73 14.56
N ASP A 301 -25.42 0.50 14.18
CA ASP A 301 -24.52 -0.64 14.19
C ASP A 301 -24.20 -1.15 12.76
N PHE A 302 -24.27 -0.23 11.79
CA PHE A 302 -24.13 -0.57 10.36
C PHE A 302 -22.91 -1.46 10.08
N TYR A 303 -21.74 -1.03 10.52
CA TYR A 303 -20.49 -1.73 10.20
C TYR A 303 -20.29 -3.04 10.97
N ASP A 304 -20.97 -3.21 12.11
CA ASP A 304 -21.01 -4.51 12.79
C ASP A 304 -21.81 -5.55 12.02
N ARG A 305 -22.84 -5.11 11.28
CA ARG A 305 -23.79 -5.97 10.55
C ARG A 305 -23.51 -6.08 9.07
N ALA A 306 -22.85 -5.10 8.49
CA ALA A 306 -22.62 -5.02 7.05
C ALA A 306 -21.74 -6.18 6.55
N THR A 307 -22.01 -6.65 5.33
CA THR A 307 -21.04 -7.41 4.56
C THR A 307 -20.01 -6.44 3.99
N LEU A 308 -18.75 -6.58 4.36
CA LEU A 308 -17.65 -5.81 3.79
C LEU A 308 -16.93 -6.65 2.74
N SER A 309 -16.75 -6.05 1.57
CA SER A 309 -16.07 -6.71 0.46
C SER A 309 -14.73 -6.04 0.20
N TYR A 310 -13.69 -6.84 0.05
CA TYR A 310 -12.33 -6.34 -0.17
C TYR A 310 -11.46 -7.38 -0.87
N THR A 311 -10.23 -7.00 -1.20
CA THR A 311 -9.24 -7.93 -1.74
C THR A 311 -8.13 -8.19 -0.75
N VAL A 312 -7.71 -9.45 -0.66
CA VAL A 312 -6.50 -9.87 0.08
C VAL A 312 -5.47 -10.43 -0.89
N ARG A 313 -4.20 -10.21 -0.60
CA ARG A 313 -3.11 -10.84 -1.35
C ARG A 313 -3.03 -12.32 -1.04
N HIS A 314 -2.55 -13.11 -1.99
CA HIS A 314 -2.30 -14.54 -1.77
C HIS A 314 -1.34 -14.80 -0.59
N SER A 315 -0.35 -13.93 -0.40
CA SER A 315 0.62 -14.01 0.71
C SER A 315 0.11 -13.42 2.03
N ASP A 316 -1.11 -12.87 2.08
CA ASP A 316 -1.68 -12.31 3.30
C ASP A 316 -2.19 -13.44 4.20
N PRO A 317 -1.73 -13.54 5.46
CA PRO A 317 -2.20 -14.58 6.38
C PRO A 317 -3.73 -14.59 6.58
N LEU A 318 -4.40 -13.44 6.42
CA LEU A 318 -5.86 -13.34 6.48
C LEU A 318 -6.54 -14.14 5.33
N ARG A 319 -5.84 -14.35 4.22
CA ARG A 319 -6.33 -15.18 3.09
C ARG A 319 -6.72 -16.58 3.54
N ASP A 320 -5.96 -17.20 4.44
CA ASP A 320 -6.18 -18.58 4.87
C ASP A 320 -7.44 -18.73 5.73
N VAL A 321 -7.93 -17.64 6.33
CA VAL A 321 -9.22 -17.60 7.02
C VAL A 321 -10.39 -17.85 6.05
N PHE A 322 -10.28 -17.35 4.80
CA PHE A 322 -11.32 -17.46 3.78
C PHE A 322 -11.09 -18.61 2.81
N PHE A 323 -9.83 -18.92 2.53
CA PHE A 323 -9.40 -19.91 1.54
C PHE A 323 -8.36 -20.84 2.15
N PRO A 324 -8.77 -21.68 3.13
CA PRO A 324 -7.85 -22.64 3.74
C PRO A 324 -7.32 -23.59 2.67
N GLU A 325 -6.05 -23.96 2.76
CA GLU A 325 -5.51 -25.00 1.91
C GLU A 325 -6.26 -26.31 2.17
N LYS A 326 -6.70 -26.96 1.08
CA LYS A 326 -7.34 -28.28 1.20
C LYS A 326 -6.33 -29.25 1.79
N THR A 327 -6.71 -29.94 2.84
CA THR A 327 -5.93 -31.04 3.40
C THR A 327 -5.73 -32.14 2.35
N ASP A 328 -4.64 -32.91 2.43
CA ASP A 328 -4.35 -33.95 1.44
C ASP A 328 -5.47 -35.00 1.35
N ASP A 329 -6.27 -35.17 2.40
CA ASP A 329 -7.46 -36.02 2.41
C ASP A 329 -8.61 -35.46 1.54
N GLU A 330 -8.76 -34.15 1.42
CA GLU A 330 -9.76 -33.50 0.56
C GLU A 330 -9.34 -33.46 -0.91
N LYS A 331 -8.05 -33.54 -1.20
CA LYS A 331 -7.52 -33.64 -2.59
C LYS A 331 -7.76 -35.03 -3.19
N SER A 332 -7.92 -36.08 -2.36
CA SER A 332 -8.12 -37.46 -2.79
C SER A 332 -9.57 -37.78 -3.21
N ILE A 333 -10.54 -36.87 -2.97
CA ILE A 333 -11.98 -37.12 -3.24
C ILE A 333 -12.43 -36.61 -4.63
N ILE A 334 -11.53 -35.97 -5.39
CA ILE A 334 -11.87 -35.62 -6.79
C ILE A 334 -11.63 -36.84 -7.66
N ASP A 335 -12.66 -37.66 -7.77
CA ASP A 335 -12.75 -38.80 -8.70
C ASP A 335 -12.61 -38.29 -10.17
N PRO A 336 -11.60 -38.75 -10.93
CA PRO A 336 -11.44 -38.33 -12.33
C PRO A 336 -12.44 -38.94 -13.32
N THR A 337 -13.48 -39.64 -12.85
CA THR A 337 -14.38 -40.43 -13.71
C THR A 337 -15.74 -39.79 -13.96
N ARG A 338 -16.00 -38.51 -13.69
CA ARG A 338 -17.17 -37.83 -14.22
C ARG A 338 -16.86 -37.07 -15.52
N GLN A 339 -16.54 -37.84 -16.54
CA GLN A 339 -16.79 -37.46 -17.94
C GLN A 339 -18.19 -37.91 -18.30
N CYS A 340 -19.10 -36.97 -18.50
CA CYS A 340 -20.23 -37.09 -19.42
C CYS A 340 -20.53 -35.71 -19.96
#